data_92698e47cd7f75c2cf75e81d53d3f3b0
#
_entry.id   92698e47cd7f75c2cf75e81d53d3f3b0
#
_cell.length_a   1.000
_cell.length_b   1.000
_cell.length_c   1.000
_cell.angle_alpha   90.00
_cell.angle_beta   90.00
_cell.angle_gamma   90.00
#
_symmetry.space_group_name_H-M   'P 1'
#
loop_
_entity.id
_entity.type
_entity.pdbx_description
1 polymer ?
#
loop_
_entity_poly.entity_id
_entity_poly.type
_entity_poly.pdbx_seq_one_letter_code
_entity_poly.pdbx_strand_id
1 'polypeptide(L)'
;EKIECSFIVNIESIVETNVYKATLSIQAARPVYGSSYKASMVNFQDPDVTFKYQEFQPLEFNEARVQGTDAGTANLPAIFAYYAYMIIGLDYDSFALKGGEPYFRKALNIVNNAPEGKGIQGWKMFDGLRNRFWLVENVTNARNNVIHDIFYGYYRNGLDHLIDNETLAQSS
;
A
#
# COMPACT_ATOMS: atom_id res chain seq x y z
N GLU A 1 -7.00 -10.66 14.79
CA GLU A 1 -6.98 -11.56 13.62
C GLU A 1 -5.68 -11.36 12.84
N LYS A 2 -5.12 -12.47 12.40
CA LYS A 2 -3.82 -12.47 11.75
C LYS A 2 -4.02 -12.43 10.23
N ILE A 3 -3.52 -11.38 9.59
CA ILE A 3 -3.49 -11.30 8.13
C ILE A 3 -2.34 -12.16 7.62
N GLU A 4 -2.58 -12.92 6.58
CA GLU A 4 -1.54 -13.64 5.86
C GLU A 4 -1.10 -12.82 4.64
N CYS A 5 0.18 -12.48 4.59
CA CYS A 5 0.79 -11.74 3.49
C CYS A 5 1.81 -12.61 2.78
N SER A 6 1.83 -12.51 1.45
CA SER A 6 2.82 -13.14 0.60
C SER A 6 3.46 -12.09 -0.30
N PHE A 7 4.78 -12.01 -0.25
CA PHE A 7 5.60 -11.20 -1.14
C PHE A 7 6.47 -12.11 -1.99
N ILE A 8 6.25 -12.13 -3.28
CA ILE A 8 7.00 -12.95 -4.22
C ILE A 8 7.78 -12.04 -5.15
N VAL A 9 9.10 -12.11 -5.09
CA VAL A 9 10.01 -11.36 -5.96
C VAL A 9 10.36 -12.22 -7.17
N ASN A 10 9.85 -11.84 -8.33
CA ASN A 10 10.17 -12.50 -9.60
C ASN A 10 11.27 -11.69 -10.30
N ILE A 11 12.47 -12.23 -10.30
CA ILE A 11 13.61 -11.58 -10.96
C ILE A 11 13.45 -11.74 -12.48
N GLU A 12 13.40 -10.63 -13.18
CA GLU A 12 13.23 -10.58 -14.63
C GLU A 12 14.58 -10.49 -15.37
N SER A 13 15.50 -9.73 -14.84
CA SER A 13 16.81 -9.52 -15.45
C SER A 13 17.88 -9.13 -14.44
N ILE A 14 19.11 -9.40 -14.80
CA ILE A 14 20.31 -8.92 -14.10
C ILE A 14 20.78 -7.68 -14.86
N VAL A 15 20.77 -6.54 -14.19
CA VAL A 15 21.16 -5.25 -14.82
C VAL A 15 22.66 -5.04 -14.75
N GLU A 16 23.22 -5.29 -13.56
CA GLU A 16 24.67 -5.21 -13.29
C GLU A 16 25.04 -6.30 -12.28
N THR A 17 26.30 -6.39 -11.91
CA THR A 17 26.72 -7.32 -10.86
C THR A 17 25.95 -7.06 -9.57
N ASN A 18 25.22 -8.06 -9.08
CA ASN A 18 24.38 -8.03 -7.90
C ASN A 18 23.20 -7.03 -7.95
N VAL A 19 22.89 -6.46 -9.12
CA VAL A 19 21.74 -5.56 -9.34
C VAL A 19 20.71 -6.28 -10.20
N TYR A 20 19.50 -6.40 -9.66
CA TYR A 20 18.41 -7.16 -10.27
C TYR A 20 17.22 -6.26 -10.53
N LYS A 21 16.55 -6.51 -11.63
CA LYS A 21 15.23 -5.96 -11.92
C LYS A 21 14.20 -7.06 -11.74
N ALA A 22 13.15 -6.75 -11.01
CA ALA A 22 12.12 -7.72 -10.64
C ALA A 22 10.73 -7.13 -10.66
N THR A 23 9.75 -8.02 -10.68
CA THR A 23 8.34 -7.71 -10.37
C THR A 23 8.00 -8.31 -9.00
N LEU A 24 7.45 -7.51 -8.12
CA LEU A 24 6.97 -7.96 -6.81
C LEU A 24 5.47 -8.26 -6.90
N SER A 25 5.11 -9.49 -6.61
CA SER A 25 3.71 -9.90 -6.43
C SER A 25 3.36 -9.86 -4.95
N ILE A 26 2.31 -9.12 -4.63
CA ILE A 26 1.85 -8.88 -3.26
C ILE A 26 0.44 -9.43 -3.12
N GLN A 27 0.26 -10.32 -2.18
CA GLN A 27 -1.03 -10.88 -1.83
C GLN A 27 -1.24 -10.79 -0.32
N ALA A 28 -2.42 -10.35 0.08
CA ALA A 28 -2.83 -10.36 1.47
C ALA A 28 -4.25 -10.92 1.57
N ALA A 29 -4.45 -11.78 2.54
CA ALA A 29 -5.74 -12.40 2.79
C ALA A 29 -6.03 -12.43 4.28
N ARG A 30 -7.31 -12.34 4.62
CA ARG A 30 -7.83 -12.43 5.98
C ARG A 30 -8.65 -13.72 6.11
N PRO A 31 -8.44 -14.51 7.18
CA PRO A 31 -9.32 -15.65 7.47
C PRO A 31 -10.76 -15.18 7.67
N VAL A 32 -11.71 -15.90 7.09
CA VAL A 32 -13.14 -15.69 7.33
C VAL A 32 -13.54 -16.52 8.55
N TYR A 33 -14.08 -15.84 9.56
CA TYR A 33 -14.48 -16.48 10.82
C TYR A 33 -15.45 -17.65 10.59
N GLY A 34 -15.17 -18.78 11.22
CA GLY A 34 -16.00 -19.99 11.13
C GLY A 34 -15.92 -20.74 9.81
N SER A 35 -14.94 -20.43 8.96
CA SER A 35 -14.79 -21.02 7.62
C SER A 35 -13.32 -21.34 7.36
N SER A 36 -13.08 -22.27 6.41
CA SER A 36 -11.75 -22.52 5.88
C SER A 36 -11.34 -21.54 4.77
N TYR A 37 -12.23 -20.64 4.40
CA TYR A 37 -11.98 -19.64 3.37
C TYR A 37 -11.19 -18.45 3.86
N LYS A 38 -10.43 -17.86 2.95
CA LYS A 38 -9.70 -16.60 3.16
C LYS A 38 -10.25 -15.55 2.20
N ALA A 39 -10.59 -14.39 2.75
CA ALA A 39 -10.98 -13.25 1.92
C ALA A 39 -9.74 -12.54 1.41
N SER A 40 -9.62 -12.40 0.09
CA SER A 40 -8.54 -11.60 -0.51
C SER A 40 -8.74 -10.13 -0.19
N MET A 41 -7.72 -9.49 0.38
CA MET A 41 -7.69 -8.06 0.67
C MET A 41 -6.90 -7.30 -0.38
N VAL A 42 -5.76 -7.84 -0.78
CA VAL A 42 -4.82 -7.22 -1.71
C VAL A 42 -4.32 -8.28 -2.67
N ASN A 43 -4.33 -7.93 -3.95
CA ASN A 43 -3.67 -8.68 -5.01
C ASN A 43 -3.12 -7.66 -5.99
N PHE A 44 -1.82 -7.40 -5.89
CA PHE A 44 -1.16 -6.33 -6.64
C PHE A 44 0.20 -6.79 -7.16
N GLN A 45 0.61 -6.25 -8.30
CA GLN A 45 1.94 -6.45 -8.86
C GLN A 45 2.64 -5.12 -9.05
N ASP A 46 3.87 -5.03 -8.56
CA ASP A 46 4.75 -3.88 -8.73
C ASP A 46 5.89 -4.26 -9.68
N PRO A 47 5.92 -3.71 -10.91
CA PRO A 47 6.96 -4.02 -11.88
C PRO A 47 8.24 -3.20 -11.69
N ASP A 48 8.23 -2.20 -10.81
CA ASP A 48 9.32 -1.25 -10.63
C ASP A 48 10.18 -1.58 -9.41
N VAL A 49 10.72 -2.81 -9.39
CA VAL A 49 11.54 -3.28 -8.28
C VAL A 49 12.96 -3.53 -8.79
N THR A 50 13.83 -2.54 -8.60
CA THR A 50 15.26 -2.66 -8.87
C THR A 50 16.01 -2.64 -7.54
N PHE A 51 16.86 -3.63 -7.31
CA PHE A 51 17.57 -3.73 -6.05
C PHE A 51 18.95 -4.36 -6.22
N LYS A 52 19.83 -4.06 -5.28
CA LYS A 52 21.14 -4.68 -5.15
C LYS A 52 21.09 -5.67 -4.01
N TYR A 53 21.56 -6.88 -4.26
CA TYR A 53 21.63 -7.94 -3.26
C TYR A 53 22.89 -8.76 -3.42
N GLN A 54 23.56 -9.04 -2.32
CA GLN A 54 24.67 -10.00 -2.23
C GLN A 54 24.26 -11.16 -1.33
N GLU A 55 24.76 -12.34 -1.66
CA GLU A 55 24.53 -13.55 -0.84
C GLU A 55 24.94 -13.28 0.62
N PHE A 56 24.11 -13.75 1.55
CA PHE A 56 24.26 -13.54 3.00
C PHE A 56 24.07 -12.09 3.50
N GLN A 57 23.68 -11.17 2.65
CA GLN A 57 23.37 -9.81 3.10
C GLN A 57 22.02 -9.79 3.82
N PRO A 58 21.92 -9.25 5.06
CA PRO A 58 20.65 -9.12 5.73
C PRO A 58 19.78 -8.07 5.03
N LEU A 59 18.49 -8.35 4.91
CA LEU A 59 17.49 -7.39 4.44
C LEU A 59 16.90 -6.68 5.67
N GLU A 60 17.38 -5.51 5.96
CA GLU A 60 16.94 -4.70 7.10
C GLU A 60 16.35 -3.38 6.64
N PHE A 61 15.19 -3.04 7.19
CA PHE A 61 14.58 -1.74 6.99
C PHE A 61 14.86 -0.84 8.21
N ASN A 62 15.34 0.38 7.94
CA ASN A 62 15.55 1.38 8.96
C ASN A 62 15.07 2.73 8.46
N GLU A 63 14.00 3.24 9.04
CA GLU A 63 13.41 4.54 8.66
C GLU A 63 14.42 5.69 8.73
N ALA A 64 15.34 5.65 9.69
CA ALA A 64 16.34 6.71 9.87
C ALA A 64 17.49 6.66 8.87
N ARG A 65 17.65 5.57 8.13
CA ARG A 65 18.79 5.33 7.22
C ARG A 65 18.42 5.12 5.76
N VAL A 66 17.19 5.40 5.38
CA VAL A 66 16.75 5.21 3.98
C VAL A 66 17.59 6.03 3.02
N GLN A 67 18.02 7.21 3.42
CA GLN A 67 18.83 8.12 2.60
C GLN A 67 20.34 8.02 2.79
N GLY A 68 20.83 7.39 3.84
CA GLY A 68 22.25 7.34 4.17
C GLY A 68 22.99 6.07 3.76
N THR A 69 22.30 5.15 3.08
CA THR A 69 22.82 3.84 2.68
C THR A 69 22.90 3.76 1.15
N ASP A 70 23.64 2.79 0.62
CA ASP A 70 23.58 2.47 -0.80
C ASP A 70 22.11 2.30 -1.23
N ALA A 71 21.65 3.15 -2.12
CA ALA A 71 20.26 3.21 -2.55
C ALA A 71 19.77 1.86 -3.12
N GLY A 72 20.59 1.17 -3.87
CA GLY A 72 20.26 -0.15 -4.41
C GLY A 72 20.00 -1.18 -3.32
N THR A 73 20.81 -1.18 -2.27
CA THR A 73 20.66 -2.07 -1.10
C THR A 73 19.45 -1.69 -0.24
N ALA A 74 19.17 -0.41 -0.10
CA ALA A 74 18.06 0.09 0.71
C ALA A 74 16.69 -0.07 0.03
N ASN A 75 16.64 -0.21 -1.29
CA ASN A 75 15.39 -0.13 -2.05
C ASN A 75 14.45 -1.30 -1.77
N LEU A 76 14.92 -2.53 -1.77
CA LEU A 76 14.05 -3.70 -1.54
C LEU A 76 13.44 -3.71 -0.13
N PRO A 77 14.21 -3.50 0.95
CA PRO A 77 13.63 -3.36 2.30
C PRO A 77 12.61 -2.23 2.40
N ALA A 78 12.87 -1.08 1.75
CA ALA A 78 11.94 0.05 1.72
C ALA A 78 10.63 -0.32 1.01
N ILE A 79 10.70 -1.04 -0.10
CA ILE A 79 9.51 -1.52 -0.83
C ILE A 79 8.70 -2.48 0.04
N PHE A 80 9.33 -3.44 0.69
CA PHE A 80 8.64 -4.38 1.59
C PHE A 80 7.97 -3.66 2.76
N ALA A 81 8.66 -2.71 3.39
CA ALA A 81 8.09 -1.93 4.49
C ALA A 81 6.91 -1.07 4.02
N TYR A 82 7.03 -0.43 2.85
CA TYR A 82 5.96 0.34 2.24
C TYR A 82 4.69 -0.49 2.07
N TYR A 83 4.78 -1.65 1.44
CA TYR A 83 3.62 -2.51 1.23
C TYR A 83 3.08 -3.12 2.52
N ALA A 84 3.95 -3.45 3.46
CA ALA A 84 3.52 -3.92 4.78
C ALA A 84 2.67 -2.85 5.49
N TYR A 85 3.09 -1.59 5.49
CA TYR A 85 2.31 -0.49 6.06
C TYR A 85 1.00 -0.26 5.30
N MET A 86 1.02 -0.33 3.98
CA MET A 86 -0.20 -0.21 3.17
C MET A 86 -1.22 -1.30 3.53
N ILE A 87 -0.79 -2.54 3.64
CA ILE A 87 -1.66 -3.67 3.99
C ILE A 87 -2.21 -3.51 5.41
N ILE A 88 -1.36 -3.18 6.38
CA ILE A 88 -1.79 -2.96 7.77
C ILE A 88 -2.76 -1.79 7.84
N GLY A 89 -2.48 -0.72 7.12
CA GLY A 89 -3.37 0.44 7.05
C GLY A 89 -4.76 0.08 6.51
N LEU A 90 -4.82 -0.67 5.43
CA LEU A 90 -6.08 -1.15 4.85
C LEU A 90 -6.85 -2.06 5.82
N ASP A 91 -6.14 -2.91 6.54
CA ASP A 91 -6.76 -3.78 7.54
C ASP A 91 -7.39 -2.98 8.69
N TYR A 92 -6.64 -2.06 9.27
CA TYR A 92 -7.18 -1.21 10.35
C TYR A 92 -8.32 -0.31 9.90
N ASP A 93 -8.27 0.24 8.68
CA ASP A 93 -9.37 1.03 8.13
C ASP A 93 -10.67 0.22 7.97
N SER A 94 -10.57 -1.09 7.80
CA SER A 94 -11.75 -1.94 7.69
C SER A 94 -12.47 -2.15 9.03
N PHE A 95 -11.82 -1.88 10.15
CA PHE A 95 -12.39 -2.04 11.50
C PHE A 95 -12.82 -0.72 12.14
N ALA A 96 -12.15 0.38 11.80
CA ALA A 96 -12.41 1.68 12.40
C ALA A 96 -12.16 2.79 11.41
N LEU A 97 -13.02 3.80 11.43
CA LEU A 97 -12.85 4.99 10.60
C LEU A 97 -11.48 5.63 10.88
N LYS A 98 -10.67 5.81 9.83
CA LYS A 98 -9.30 6.31 9.91
C LYS A 98 -8.34 5.48 10.78
N GLY A 99 -8.69 4.24 11.08
CA GLY A 99 -7.84 3.37 11.90
C GLY A 99 -6.48 3.08 11.26
N GLY A 100 -6.40 3.09 9.93
CA GLY A 100 -5.16 2.86 9.18
C GLY A 100 -4.29 4.10 8.98
N GLU A 101 -4.73 5.28 9.36
CA GLU A 101 -4.02 6.54 9.07
C GLU A 101 -2.56 6.57 9.54
N PRO A 102 -2.19 6.11 10.75
CA PRO A 102 -0.80 6.07 11.17
C PRO A 102 0.10 5.25 10.25
N TYR A 103 -0.43 4.18 9.70
CA TYR A 103 0.31 3.28 8.79
C TYR A 103 0.45 3.89 7.39
N PHE A 104 -0.58 4.53 6.88
CA PHE A 104 -0.50 5.26 5.61
C PHE A 104 0.46 6.44 5.68
N ARG A 105 0.54 7.12 6.82
CA ARG A 105 1.56 8.15 7.07
C ARG A 105 2.97 7.58 7.01
N LYS A 106 3.19 6.40 7.58
CA LYS A 106 4.48 5.72 7.50
C LYS A 106 4.82 5.34 6.06
N ALA A 107 3.86 4.83 5.31
CA ALA A 107 4.03 4.54 3.89
C ALA A 107 4.36 5.80 3.08
N LEU A 108 3.65 6.89 3.32
CA LEU A 108 3.92 8.18 2.68
C LEU A 108 5.30 8.73 3.05
N ASN A 109 5.71 8.57 4.30
CA ASN A 109 7.06 8.96 4.75
C ASN A 109 8.16 8.18 4.02
N ILE A 110 7.96 6.89 3.79
CA ILE A 110 8.87 6.07 2.99
C ILE A 110 8.95 6.61 1.56
N VAL A 111 7.82 6.93 0.94
CA VAL A 111 7.78 7.52 -0.41
C VAL A 111 8.53 8.85 -0.47
N ASN A 112 8.31 9.72 0.49
CA ASN A 112 8.95 11.04 0.54
C ASN A 112 10.45 10.99 0.79
N ASN A 113 10.94 9.94 1.45
CA ASN A 113 12.35 9.73 1.79
C ASN A 113 12.95 8.52 1.06
N ALA A 114 12.34 8.11 -0.03
CA ALA A 114 12.71 6.90 -0.73
C ALA A 114 14.16 6.95 -1.27
N PRO A 115 14.80 5.78 -1.41
CA PRO A 115 16.12 5.71 -2.02
C PRO A 115 16.13 6.31 -3.42
N GLU A 116 17.14 7.09 -3.73
CA GLU A 116 17.35 7.68 -5.04
C GLU A 116 18.64 7.15 -5.65
N GLY A 117 18.57 6.69 -6.88
CA GLY A 117 19.74 6.18 -7.57
C GLY A 117 19.43 5.71 -8.99
N LYS A 118 20.48 5.32 -9.70
CA LYS A 118 20.37 4.83 -11.06
C LYS A 118 19.47 3.59 -11.15
N GLY A 119 18.45 3.67 -11.99
CA GLY A 119 17.53 2.56 -12.21
C GLY A 119 16.47 2.38 -11.14
N ILE A 120 16.48 3.15 -10.05
CA ILE A 120 15.46 3.13 -9.02
C ILE A 120 14.29 3.97 -9.48
N GLN A 121 13.12 3.34 -9.62
CA GLN A 121 11.88 3.95 -10.11
C GLN A 121 10.69 3.54 -9.22
N GLY A 122 9.56 4.19 -9.45
CA GLY A 122 8.32 3.84 -8.80
C GLY A 122 8.02 4.59 -7.49
N TRP A 123 8.91 5.47 -7.06
CA TRP A 123 8.74 6.28 -5.86
C TRP A 123 8.27 7.72 -6.14
N LYS A 124 8.44 8.20 -7.36
CA LYS A 124 8.16 9.60 -7.71
C LYS A 124 6.97 9.73 -8.62
N MET A 125 6.29 10.86 -8.51
CA MET A 125 5.09 11.21 -9.27
C MET A 125 5.27 11.00 -10.79
N PHE A 126 6.44 11.33 -11.32
CA PHE A 126 6.73 11.28 -12.75
C PHE A 126 7.32 9.95 -13.24
N ASP A 127 7.55 8.99 -12.35
CA ASP A 127 8.08 7.67 -12.74
C ASP A 127 7.03 6.78 -13.42
N GLY A 128 5.75 7.10 -13.29
CA GLY A 128 4.64 6.37 -13.91
C GLY A 128 3.31 6.66 -13.21
N LEU A 129 2.21 6.27 -13.85
CA LEU A 129 0.86 6.54 -13.33
C LEU A 129 0.37 5.52 -12.29
N ARG A 130 1.03 4.38 -12.18
CA ARG A 130 0.65 3.28 -11.29
C ARG A 130 1.80 2.83 -10.43
N ASN A 131 2.46 3.78 -9.78
CA ASN A 131 3.59 3.48 -8.91
C ASN A 131 3.23 3.64 -7.43
N ARG A 132 4.20 3.43 -6.56
CA ARG A 132 4.03 3.52 -5.11
C ARG A 132 3.63 4.92 -4.65
N PHE A 133 4.12 5.97 -5.29
CA PHE A 133 3.69 7.35 -4.99
C PHE A 133 2.18 7.50 -5.19
N TRP A 134 1.67 7.13 -6.36
CA TRP A 134 0.25 7.28 -6.68
C TRP A 134 -0.64 6.35 -5.87
N LEU A 135 -0.14 5.17 -5.53
CA LEU A 135 -0.92 4.20 -4.75
C LEU A 135 -1.28 4.76 -3.37
N VAL A 136 -0.31 5.30 -2.62
CA VAL A 136 -0.57 5.91 -1.31
C VAL A 136 -1.39 7.19 -1.44
N GLU A 137 -1.12 8.00 -2.46
CA GLU A 137 -1.91 9.20 -2.75
C GLU A 137 -3.37 8.86 -3.06
N ASN A 138 -3.61 7.88 -3.91
CA ASN A 138 -4.95 7.47 -4.29
C ASN A 138 -5.72 6.87 -3.10
N VAL A 139 -5.07 6.06 -2.28
CA VAL A 139 -5.69 5.51 -1.07
C VAL A 139 -6.06 6.63 -0.10
N THR A 140 -5.17 7.58 0.13
CA THR A 140 -5.42 8.73 1.00
C THR A 140 -6.57 9.59 0.46
N ASN A 141 -6.57 9.88 -0.83
CA ASN A 141 -7.64 10.65 -1.48
C ASN A 141 -8.97 9.91 -1.47
N ALA A 142 -8.98 8.62 -1.76
CA ALA A 142 -10.19 7.80 -1.71
C ALA A 142 -10.80 7.76 -0.30
N ARG A 143 -9.97 7.62 0.72
CA ARG A 143 -10.42 7.68 2.12
C ARG A 143 -11.04 9.03 2.46
N ASN A 144 -10.41 10.11 2.07
CA ASN A 144 -10.93 11.46 2.28
C ASN A 144 -12.25 11.67 1.54
N ASN A 145 -12.36 11.19 0.33
CA ASN A 145 -13.59 11.27 -0.47
C ASN A 145 -14.72 10.43 0.15
N VAL A 146 -14.42 9.20 0.58
CA VAL A 146 -15.41 8.35 1.26
C VAL A 146 -15.93 9.01 2.54
N ILE A 147 -15.05 9.61 3.33
CA ILE A 147 -15.46 10.34 4.52
C ILE A 147 -16.31 11.56 4.16
N HIS A 148 -15.87 12.33 3.18
CA HIS A 148 -16.62 13.47 2.67
C HIS A 148 -18.01 13.02 2.17
N ASP A 149 -18.07 11.95 1.39
CA ASP A 149 -19.32 11.42 0.84
C ASP A 149 -20.25 10.89 1.94
N ILE A 150 -19.69 10.24 2.98
CA ILE A 150 -20.47 9.81 4.14
C ILE A 150 -21.09 11.03 4.84
N PHE A 151 -20.32 12.07 5.14
CA PHE A 151 -20.86 13.28 5.78
C PHE A 151 -21.78 14.05 4.85
N TYR A 152 -21.38 14.24 3.61
CA TYR A 152 -22.22 14.94 2.63
C TYR A 152 -23.51 14.15 2.35
N GLY A 153 -23.41 12.85 2.13
CA GLY A 153 -24.56 11.98 1.93
C GLY A 153 -25.47 11.92 3.15
N TYR A 154 -24.90 11.93 4.35
CA TYR A 154 -25.67 11.97 5.60
C TYR A 154 -26.43 13.28 5.76
N TYR A 155 -25.80 14.42 5.51
CA TYR A 155 -26.42 15.74 5.69
C TYR A 155 -27.28 16.19 4.49
N ARG A 156 -26.98 15.71 3.28
CA ARG A 156 -27.67 16.16 2.08
C ARG A 156 -28.59 15.12 1.46
N ASN A 157 -28.13 13.88 1.35
CA ASN A 157 -28.90 12.77 0.78
C ASN A 157 -29.30 11.73 1.83
N GLY A 158 -28.53 11.57 2.88
CA GLY A 158 -28.84 10.66 3.98
C GLY A 158 -29.90 11.25 4.91
N LEU A 159 -29.71 12.49 5.37
CA LEU A 159 -30.71 13.17 6.20
C LEU A 159 -31.86 13.68 5.36
N ASP A 160 -31.60 14.38 4.27
CA ASP A 160 -32.66 14.91 3.43
C ASP A 160 -33.42 13.76 2.75
N HIS A 161 -32.75 12.72 2.27
CA HIS A 161 -33.38 11.54 1.70
C HIS A 161 -33.95 10.58 2.74
N LEU A 162 -33.42 10.50 3.94
CA LEU A 162 -34.06 9.78 5.03
C LEU A 162 -35.30 10.51 5.50
N ILE A 163 -35.30 11.83 5.46
CA ILE A 163 -36.47 12.65 5.83
C ILE A 163 -37.49 12.67 4.69
N ASP A 164 -37.03 12.91 3.44
CA ASP A 164 -37.90 13.04 2.29
C ASP A 164 -38.29 11.70 1.63
N ASN A 165 -37.49 10.67 1.79
CA ASN A 165 -37.68 9.35 1.19
C ASN A 165 -37.54 8.22 2.22
N GLU A 166 -37.88 8.48 3.48
CA GLU A 166 -38.01 7.43 4.48
C GLU A 166 -38.92 6.30 3.98
N THR A 167 -39.92 6.70 3.21
CA THR A 167 -40.80 5.78 2.49
C THR A 167 -40.12 5.01 1.37
N LEU A 168 -39.14 5.59 0.66
CA LEU A 168 -38.40 4.90 -0.41
C LEU A 168 -37.27 4.03 0.14
N ALA A 169 -36.60 4.44 1.20
CA ALA A 169 -35.60 3.63 1.88
C ALA A 169 -36.22 2.43 2.63
N GLN A 170 -37.46 2.58 3.10
CA GLN A 170 -38.22 1.49 3.74
C GLN A 170 -38.99 0.62 2.75
N SER A 171 -39.22 1.06 1.52
CA SER A 171 -39.91 0.33 0.46
C SER A 171 -38.97 -0.43 -0.50
N SER A 172 -37.71 -0.22 -0.38
CA SER A 172 -36.65 -0.97 -1.05
C SER A 172 -35.94 -1.88 -0.06
#